data_b6e0ef35d6a272b06a9cbdaf45d8e6bd
#
_entry.id   b6e0ef35d6a272b06a9cbdaf45d8e6bd
#
_cell.length_a   1.000
_cell.length_b   1.000
_cell.length_c   1.000
_cell.angle_alpha   90.00
_cell.angle_beta   90.00
_cell.angle_gamma   90.00
#
_symmetry.space_group_name_H-M   'P 1'
#
loop_
_entity.id
_entity.type
_entity.pdbx_description
1 polymer ?
#
loop_
_entity_poly.entity_id
_entity_poly.type
_entity_poly.pdbx_seq_one_letter_code
_entity_poly.pdbx_strand_id
1 'polypeptide(L)'
;MAIKRSKAPAGTLVVLEHHSRVLRDNPWGDPSVRKLAVWLPPQYDQAAGVGRKQVSQARFPVLYDMVGFTGSGLSHAGWRAFSYNLPERVARLIYEGKMGPAIVVMPDCFTALGGNQYINSSAVGRYADYLVKEIVPFVDREFRTLASRKHRGCFGKSSGGYGAIVHGM
;
A
#
# COMPACT_ATOMS: atom_id res chain seq x y z
N MET A 1 10.83 -4.34 -30.40
CA MET A 1 9.63 -3.62 -29.96
C MET A 1 10.04 -2.61 -28.89
N ALA A 2 9.91 -1.32 -29.14
CA ALA A 2 10.33 -0.31 -28.15
C ALA A 2 9.38 -0.34 -26.93
N ILE A 3 9.93 -0.31 -25.71
CA ILE A 3 9.14 -0.22 -24.50
C ILE A 3 8.38 1.11 -24.53
N LYS A 4 7.05 1.05 -24.62
CA LYS A 4 6.20 2.22 -24.65
C LYS A 4 6.16 2.82 -23.23
N ARG A 5 6.96 3.85 -22.99
CA ARG A 5 6.91 4.58 -21.70
C ARG A 5 5.54 5.20 -21.50
N SER A 6 4.99 5.06 -20.29
CA SER A 6 3.77 5.75 -19.92
C SER A 6 3.95 7.27 -20.01
N LYS A 7 2.99 7.98 -20.60
CA LYS A 7 2.94 9.45 -20.57
C LYS A 7 2.41 10.00 -19.25
N ALA A 8 1.87 9.12 -18.40
CA ALA A 8 1.35 9.51 -17.09
C ALA A 8 2.51 9.93 -16.16
N PRO A 9 2.36 11.01 -15.38
CA PRO A 9 3.30 11.35 -14.34
C PRO A 9 3.46 10.18 -13.34
N ALA A 10 4.69 9.89 -12.92
CA ALA A 10 4.99 8.65 -12.18
C ALA A 10 4.47 8.63 -10.73
N GLY A 11 4.32 9.79 -10.08
CA GLY A 11 4.13 9.86 -8.63
C GLY A 11 5.41 9.48 -7.86
N THR A 12 5.30 9.36 -6.55
CA THR A 12 6.45 9.13 -5.66
C THR A 12 6.26 7.84 -4.88
N LEU A 13 7.22 6.92 -4.95
CA LEU A 13 7.26 5.71 -4.12
C LEU A 13 8.15 5.97 -2.90
N VAL A 14 7.57 5.87 -1.71
CA VAL A 14 8.26 5.96 -0.42
C VAL A 14 8.31 4.58 0.20
N VAL A 15 9.46 4.16 0.71
CA VAL A 15 9.61 2.91 1.46
C VAL A 15 10.03 3.25 2.88
N LEU A 16 9.20 2.88 3.84
CA LEU A 16 9.40 3.10 5.26
C LEU A 16 9.64 1.77 5.98
N GLU A 17 10.18 1.83 7.18
CA GLU A 17 10.22 0.71 8.11
C GLU A 17 9.18 0.93 9.22
N HIS A 18 8.39 -0.09 9.48
CA HIS A 18 7.43 -0.11 10.58
C HIS A 18 7.85 -1.17 11.60
N HIS A 19 7.99 -0.76 12.85
CA HIS A 19 8.31 -1.65 13.97
C HIS A 19 7.02 -2.15 14.61
N SER A 20 6.55 -3.30 14.17
CA SER A 20 5.32 -3.89 14.68
C SER A 20 5.48 -4.42 16.10
N ARG A 21 4.55 -4.09 16.97
CA ARG A 21 4.44 -4.64 18.32
C ARG A 21 3.67 -5.94 18.33
N VAL A 22 2.61 -6.04 17.49
CA VAL A 22 1.74 -7.21 17.46
C VAL A 22 2.38 -8.42 16.78
N LEU A 23 3.44 -8.21 15.98
CA LEU A 23 4.17 -9.30 15.32
C LEU A 23 5.45 -9.73 16.06
N ARG A 24 5.77 -9.14 17.23
CA ARG A 24 7.02 -9.48 17.96
C ARG A 24 7.13 -10.95 18.30
N ASP A 25 6.05 -11.50 18.82
CA ASP A 25 6.01 -12.85 19.38
C ASP A 25 5.22 -13.80 18.47
N ASN A 26 5.41 -13.65 17.15
CA ASN A 26 4.76 -14.55 16.20
C ASN A 26 5.41 -15.95 16.26
N PRO A 27 4.62 -17.03 16.02
CA PRO A 27 5.08 -18.41 16.23
C PRO A 27 6.27 -18.84 15.38
N TRP A 28 6.49 -18.19 14.24
CA TRP A 28 7.52 -18.56 13.27
C TRP A 28 8.80 -17.71 13.36
N GLY A 29 8.86 -16.76 14.30
CA GLY A 29 10.00 -15.85 14.41
C GLY A 29 10.17 -14.93 13.21
N ASP A 30 9.10 -14.68 12.47
CA ASP A 30 9.11 -13.74 11.35
C ASP A 30 9.50 -12.34 11.83
N PRO A 31 10.22 -11.54 11.03
CA PRO A 31 10.63 -10.20 11.43
C PRO A 31 9.46 -9.32 11.87
N SER A 32 9.59 -8.64 13.01
CA SER A 32 8.63 -7.63 13.44
C SER A 32 8.91 -6.25 12.84
N VAL A 33 10.10 -6.02 12.31
CA VAL A 33 10.40 -4.84 11.51
C VAL A 33 10.03 -5.13 10.06
N ARG A 34 9.04 -4.39 9.56
CA ARG A 34 8.44 -4.62 8.25
C ARG A 34 8.62 -3.41 7.34
N LYS A 35 8.94 -3.67 6.08
CA LYS A 35 8.95 -2.63 5.07
C LYS A 35 7.52 -2.28 4.65
N LEU A 36 7.25 -0.99 4.52
CA LEU A 36 5.98 -0.45 4.07
C LEU A 36 6.23 0.41 2.85
N ALA A 37 5.80 -0.05 1.69
CA ALA A 37 5.83 0.76 0.49
C ALA A 37 4.55 1.58 0.39
N VAL A 38 4.69 2.88 0.15
CA VAL A 38 3.57 3.82 -0.02
C VAL A 38 3.80 4.60 -1.30
N TRP A 39 2.89 4.48 -2.23
CA TRP A 39 2.90 5.27 -3.44
C TRP A 39 1.99 6.49 -3.30
N LEU A 40 2.55 7.65 -3.59
CA LEU A 40 1.88 8.95 -3.54
C LEU A 40 1.55 9.40 -4.98
N PRO A 41 0.31 9.82 -5.25
CA PRO A 41 -0.06 10.27 -6.58
C PRO A 41 0.67 11.57 -6.95
N PRO A 42 0.88 11.87 -8.25
CA PRO A 42 1.54 13.11 -8.67
C PRO A 42 0.93 14.38 -8.06
N GLN A 43 -0.36 14.37 -7.79
CA GLN A 43 -1.08 15.48 -7.17
C GLN A 43 -0.70 15.71 -5.70
N TYR A 44 -0.09 14.72 -5.06
CA TYR A 44 0.39 14.85 -3.68
C TYR A 44 1.47 15.94 -3.57
N ASP A 45 2.44 15.95 -4.49
CA ASP A 45 3.52 16.93 -4.49
C ASP A 45 3.16 18.24 -5.23
N GLN A 46 2.33 18.14 -6.30
CA GLN A 46 1.85 19.32 -7.05
C GLN A 46 1.01 20.26 -6.20
N ALA A 47 0.37 19.72 -5.20
CA ALA A 47 -0.34 20.50 -4.20
C ALA A 47 0.60 21.35 -3.34
N ALA A 48 1.92 21.14 -3.38
CA ALA A 48 2.97 21.96 -2.75
C ALA A 48 3.67 22.87 -3.77
N GLY A 49 2.92 23.56 -4.63
CA GLY A 49 3.34 24.30 -5.81
C GLY A 49 4.74 24.93 -5.75
N VAL A 50 5.51 24.72 -6.81
CA VAL A 50 6.83 25.37 -7.00
C VAL A 50 6.67 26.91 -6.85
N GLY A 51 7.27 27.47 -5.81
CA GLY A 51 7.27 28.92 -5.56
C GLY A 51 6.18 29.46 -4.61
N ARG A 52 5.29 28.63 -4.05
CA ARG A 52 4.34 29.04 -3.00
C ARG A 52 4.72 28.47 -1.64
N LYS A 53 4.88 29.34 -0.64
CA LYS A 53 5.14 28.98 0.78
C LYS A 53 3.98 28.25 1.49
N GLN A 54 2.90 27.89 0.80
CA GLN A 54 1.78 27.13 1.37
C GLN A 54 1.86 25.69 0.89
N VAL A 55 2.21 24.80 1.82
CA VAL A 55 2.02 23.36 1.66
C VAL A 55 0.53 23.12 1.45
N SER A 56 0.15 22.51 0.33
CA SER A 56 -1.26 22.18 0.08
C SER A 56 -1.79 21.30 1.19
N GLN A 57 -2.98 21.64 1.69
CA GLN A 57 -3.72 20.89 2.70
C GLN A 57 -4.54 19.72 2.10
N ALA A 58 -4.40 19.45 0.78
CA ALA A 58 -5.15 18.38 0.12
C ALA A 58 -4.86 17.02 0.78
N ARG A 59 -5.93 16.33 1.14
CA ARG A 59 -5.91 14.98 1.70
C ARG A 59 -6.49 13.99 0.70
N PHE A 60 -6.03 12.75 0.77
CA PHE A 60 -6.31 11.73 -0.24
C PHE A 60 -6.96 10.49 0.39
N PRO A 61 -7.86 9.81 -0.34
CA PRO A 61 -8.29 8.47 0.04
C PRO A 61 -7.10 7.50 -0.04
N VAL A 62 -7.21 6.39 0.68
CA VAL A 62 -6.14 5.39 0.78
C VAL A 62 -6.63 4.03 0.28
N LEU A 63 -5.83 3.39 -0.56
CA LEU A 63 -6.04 2.02 -1.03
C LEU A 63 -4.94 1.12 -0.47
N TYR A 64 -5.33 0.06 0.22
CA TYR A 64 -4.43 -0.96 0.74
C TYR A 64 -4.37 -2.14 -0.23
N ASP A 65 -3.20 -2.38 -0.80
CA ASP A 65 -2.92 -3.51 -1.68
C ASP A 65 -2.51 -4.73 -0.87
N MET A 66 -3.33 -5.76 -0.92
CA MET A 66 -3.08 -7.06 -0.27
C MET A 66 -2.59 -8.05 -1.32
N VAL A 67 -1.31 -8.41 -1.23
CA VAL A 67 -0.70 -9.31 -2.21
C VAL A 67 -1.19 -10.75 -2.04
N GLY A 68 -1.05 -11.54 -3.10
CA GLY A 68 -1.31 -12.99 -3.04
C GLY A 68 -0.25 -13.74 -2.23
N PHE A 69 -0.50 -15.02 -1.96
CA PHE A 69 0.47 -15.91 -1.32
C PHE A 69 1.79 -15.87 -2.09
N THR A 70 2.91 -15.98 -1.40
CA THR A 70 4.28 -15.82 -1.90
C THR A 70 4.69 -14.41 -2.35
N GLY A 71 3.82 -13.41 -2.19
CA GLY A 71 4.12 -12.00 -2.47
C GLY A 71 4.41 -11.17 -1.22
N SER A 72 5.09 -10.06 -1.41
CA SER A 72 5.21 -8.96 -0.44
C SER A 72 4.76 -7.65 -1.08
N GLY A 73 4.47 -6.62 -0.28
CA GLY A 73 4.04 -5.33 -0.82
C GLY A 73 5.00 -4.75 -1.87
N LEU A 74 6.31 -4.87 -1.66
CA LEU A 74 7.32 -4.42 -2.61
C LEU A 74 7.27 -5.15 -3.96
N SER A 75 6.77 -6.38 -4.01
CA SER A 75 6.68 -7.14 -5.27
C SER A 75 5.75 -6.50 -6.29
N HIS A 76 4.73 -5.76 -5.83
CA HIS A 76 3.81 -5.04 -6.72
C HIS A 76 4.35 -3.69 -7.20
N ALA A 77 5.36 -3.13 -6.52
CA ALA A 77 6.10 -1.95 -6.95
C ALA A 77 7.32 -2.28 -7.83
N GLY A 78 7.72 -3.55 -7.91
CA GLY A 78 8.89 -4.00 -8.67
C GLY A 78 8.73 -3.77 -10.18
N TRP A 79 9.87 -3.54 -10.86
CA TRP A 79 9.91 -3.45 -12.32
C TRP A 79 9.44 -4.77 -12.96
N ARG A 80 8.70 -4.66 -14.07
CA ARG A 80 8.24 -5.80 -14.85
C ARG A 80 8.55 -5.58 -16.32
N ALA A 81 9.16 -6.59 -16.95
CA ALA A 81 9.33 -6.60 -18.40
C ALA A 81 7.96 -6.68 -19.09
N PHE A 82 7.71 -5.81 -20.07
CA PHE A 82 6.51 -5.81 -20.94
C PHE A 82 5.16 -5.56 -20.22
N SER A 83 5.15 -5.20 -18.93
CA SER A 83 3.93 -4.87 -18.21
C SER A 83 4.13 -3.72 -17.22
N TYR A 84 3.05 -3.06 -16.83
CA TYR A 84 3.08 -2.04 -15.79
C TYR A 84 3.04 -2.69 -14.40
N ASN A 85 3.83 -2.16 -13.46
CA ASN A 85 3.67 -2.45 -12.04
C ASN A 85 2.44 -1.72 -11.47
N LEU A 86 2.13 -1.93 -10.19
CA LEU A 86 0.95 -1.32 -9.58
C LEU A 86 1.00 0.22 -9.57
N PRO A 87 2.07 0.89 -9.11
CA PRO A 87 2.22 2.34 -9.22
C PRO A 87 1.98 2.90 -10.62
N GLU A 88 2.55 2.27 -11.64
CA GLU A 88 2.39 2.70 -13.04
C GLU A 88 0.96 2.55 -13.55
N ARG A 89 0.27 1.47 -13.14
CA ARG A 89 -1.15 1.24 -13.50
C ARG A 89 -2.06 2.30 -12.87
N VAL A 90 -1.85 2.58 -11.57
CA VAL A 90 -2.65 3.58 -10.85
C VAL A 90 -2.39 4.98 -11.41
N ALA A 91 -1.12 5.35 -11.63
CA ALA A 91 -0.77 6.61 -12.27
C ALA A 91 -1.46 6.80 -13.62
N ARG A 92 -1.50 5.74 -14.43
CA ARG A 92 -2.17 5.76 -15.73
C ARG A 92 -3.69 5.93 -15.61
N LEU A 93 -4.34 5.21 -14.68
CA LEU A 93 -5.78 5.33 -14.45
C LEU A 93 -6.18 6.74 -14.02
N ILE A 94 -5.36 7.37 -13.15
CA ILE A 94 -5.56 8.75 -12.73
C ILE A 94 -5.38 9.70 -13.92
N TYR A 95 -4.31 9.53 -14.70
CA TYR A 95 -4.04 10.35 -15.89
C TYR A 95 -5.13 10.25 -16.96
N GLU A 96 -5.72 9.07 -17.14
CA GLU A 96 -6.82 8.82 -18.08
C GLU A 96 -8.20 9.27 -17.52
N GLY A 97 -8.27 9.84 -16.32
CA GLY A 97 -9.51 10.26 -15.67
C GLY A 97 -10.44 9.11 -15.26
N LYS A 98 -9.94 7.86 -15.23
CA LYS A 98 -10.70 6.66 -14.84
C LYS A 98 -10.72 6.43 -13.34
N MET A 99 -9.89 7.15 -12.60
CA MET A 99 -9.74 7.06 -11.16
C MET A 99 -9.34 8.42 -10.59
N GLY A 100 -9.88 8.78 -9.43
CA GLY A 100 -9.41 9.93 -8.67
C GLY A 100 -8.04 9.69 -8.02
N PRO A 101 -7.31 10.76 -7.65
CA PRO A 101 -6.05 10.64 -6.93
C PRO A 101 -6.23 9.90 -5.61
N ALA A 102 -5.39 8.91 -5.34
CA ALA A 102 -5.40 8.12 -4.10
C ALA A 102 -3.96 7.74 -3.70
N ILE A 103 -3.71 7.60 -2.40
CA ILE A 103 -2.49 6.99 -1.86
C ILE A 103 -2.65 5.48 -1.95
N VAL A 104 -1.61 4.77 -2.39
CA VAL A 104 -1.60 3.29 -2.41
C VAL A 104 -0.58 2.78 -1.41
N VAL A 105 -1.03 1.98 -0.47
CA VAL A 105 -0.23 1.38 0.59
C VAL A 105 -0.04 -0.10 0.29
N MET A 106 1.19 -0.55 0.29
CA MET A 106 1.60 -1.92 -0.02
C MET A 106 2.34 -2.51 1.19
N PRO A 107 1.63 -3.03 2.20
CA PRO A 107 2.23 -3.56 3.41
C PRO A 107 2.95 -4.89 3.15
N ASP A 108 4.04 -5.12 3.88
CA ASP A 108 4.70 -6.42 3.91
C ASP A 108 4.02 -7.32 4.94
N CYS A 109 3.39 -8.38 4.44
CA CYS A 109 2.78 -9.44 5.23
C CYS A 109 3.36 -10.82 4.87
N PHE A 110 4.59 -10.87 4.32
CA PHE A 110 5.26 -12.13 4.01
C PHE A 110 5.65 -12.87 5.30
N THR A 111 5.60 -14.20 5.25
CA THR A 111 5.94 -15.08 6.38
C THR A 111 6.90 -16.17 5.95
N ALA A 112 7.53 -16.85 6.89
CA ALA A 112 8.35 -18.05 6.62
C ALA A 112 7.56 -19.15 5.89
N LEU A 113 6.22 -19.14 5.98
CA LEU A 113 5.34 -20.05 5.24
C LEU A 113 4.99 -19.55 3.82
N GLY A 114 5.57 -18.41 3.39
CA GLY A 114 5.32 -17.80 2.08
C GLY A 114 4.19 -16.77 2.05
N GLY A 115 3.53 -16.49 3.15
CA GLY A 115 2.44 -15.52 3.23
C GLY A 115 1.43 -15.86 4.34
N ASN A 116 0.31 -15.17 4.34
CA ASN A 116 -0.78 -15.40 5.28
C ASN A 116 -2.13 -15.03 4.65
N GLN A 117 -3.23 -15.18 5.41
CA GLN A 117 -4.58 -14.86 4.95
C GLN A 117 -5.10 -13.53 5.49
N TYR A 118 -4.21 -12.66 6.00
CA TYR A 118 -4.55 -11.32 6.53
C TYR A 118 -5.51 -11.34 7.73
N ILE A 119 -5.60 -12.46 8.42
CA ILE A 119 -6.40 -12.65 9.64
C ILE A 119 -5.48 -12.83 10.86
N ASN A 120 -6.04 -12.73 12.06
CA ASN A 120 -5.34 -13.15 13.26
C ASN A 120 -5.35 -14.68 13.37
N SER A 121 -4.20 -15.26 13.59
CA SER A 121 -4.02 -16.70 13.70
C SER A 121 -3.01 -17.02 14.81
N SER A 122 -3.33 -17.96 15.67
CA SER A 122 -2.38 -18.50 16.66
C SER A 122 -1.25 -19.29 16.00
N ALA A 123 -1.46 -19.79 14.79
CA ALA A 123 -0.48 -20.57 14.04
C ALA A 123 0.49 -19.69 13.22
N VAL A 124 0.12 -18.46 12.84
CA VAL A 124 0.91 -17.63 11.92
C VAL A 124 1.27 -16.28 12.51
N GLY A 125 0.34 -15.67 13.25
CA GLY A 125 0.51 -14.33 13.83
C GLY A 125 -0.73 -13.45 13.66
N ARG A 126 -0.68 -12.25 14.24
CA ARG A 126 -1.82 -11.34 14.34
C ARG A 126 -1.85 -10.34 13.19
N TYR A 127 -1.94 -10.81 11.95
CA TYR A 127 -1.82 -9.95 10.77
C TYR A 127 -3.03 -9.03 10.52
N ALA A 128 -4.23 -9.39 10.98
CA ALA A 128 -5.36 -8.45 10.97
C ALA A 128 -5.11 -7.26 11.90
N ASP A 129 -4.62 -7.52 13.11
CA ASP A 129 -4.27 -6.48 14.08
C ASP A 129 -3.10 -5.62 13.58
N TYR A 130 -2.09 -6.23 12.98
CA TYR A 130 -0.99 -5.51 12.34
C TYR A 130 -1.51 -4.50 11.31
N LEU A 131 -2.38 -4.92 10.41
CA LEU A 131 -2.95 -4.04 9.39
C LEU A 131 -3.83 -2.94 10.00
N VAL A 132 -4.81 -3.33 10.83
CA VAL A 132 -5.86 -2.40 11.28
C VAL A 132 -5.41 -1.53 12.44
N LYS A 133 -4.63 -2.09 13.39
CA LYS A 133 -4.24 -1.40 14.62
C LYS A 133 -2.88 -0.70 14.54
N GLU A 134 -2.04 -1.09 13.57
CA GLU A 134 -0.72 -0.49 13.42
C GLU A 134 -0.55 0.21 12.07
N ILE A 135 -0.71 -0.48 10.94
CA ILE A 135 -0.43 0.11 9.61
C ILE A 135 -1.41 1.23 9.27
N VAL A 136 -2.71 1.04 9.48
CA VAL A 136 -3.71 2.09 9.17
C VAL A 136 -3.43 3.37 9.95
N PRO A 137 -3.32 3.37 11.30
CA PRO A 137 -3.02 4.60 12.04
C PRO A 137 -1.61 5.16 11.76
N PHE A 138 -0.64 4.32 11.44
CA PHE A 138 0.68 4.76 11.02
C PHE A 138 0.62 5.58 9.73
N VAL A 139 -0.06 5.07 8.71
CA VAL A 139 -0.24 5.75 7.41
C VAL A 139 -1.00 7.07 7.58
N ASP A 140 -2.05 7.08 8.41
CA ASP A 140 -2.83 8.30 8.67
C ASP A 140 -2.01 9.39 9.38
N ARG A 141 -1.03 9.01 10.19
CA ARG A 141 -0.12 9.93 10.88
C ARG A 141 0.98 10.47 9.96
N GLU A 142 1.55 9.61 9.12
CA GLU A 142 2.71 9.95 8.29
C GLU A 142 2.32 10.67 6.98
N PHE A 143 1.10 10.48 6.50
CA PHE A 143 0.66 10.99 5.20
C PHE A 143 -0.65 11.79 5.29
N ARG A 144 -0.88 12.63 4.29
CA ARG A 144 -2.09 13.45 4.18
C ARG A 144 -3.27 12.60 3.69
N THR A 145 -3.79 11.77 4.55
CA THR A 145 -4.94 10.89 4.27
C THR A 145 -6.27 11.55 4.67
N LEU A 146 -7.35 11.12 4.03
CA LEU A 146 -8.70 11.30 4.53
C LEU A 146 -8.95 10.20 5.57
N ALA A 147 -8.54 10.45 6.82
CA ALA A 147 -8.43 9.47 7.90
C ALA A 147 -9.79 8.94 8.40
N SER A 148 -10.60 8.37 7.51
CA SER A 148 -11.88 7.76 7.86
C SER A 148 -12.16 6.50 7.05
N ARG A 149 -12.99 5.60 7.59
CA ARG A 149 -13.38 4.36 6.92
C ARG A 149 -13.97 4.59 5.52
N LYS A 150 -14.74 5.66 5.33
CA LYS A 150 -15.39 6.02 4.06
C LYS A 150 -14.39 6.33 2.94
N HIS A 151 -13.15 6.63 3.28
CA HIS A 151 -12.09 7.01 2.35
C HIS A 151 -10.94 5.99 2.33
N ARG A 152 -11.19 4.77 2.83
CA ARG A 152 -10.27 3.64 2.75
C ARG A 152 -10.86 2.54 1.91
N GLY A 153 -10.05 1.94 1.06
CA GLY A 153 -10.39 0.74 0.32
C GLY A 153 -9.27 -0.29 0.45
N CYS A 154 -9.61 -1.54 0.26
CA CYS A 154 -8.62 -2.61 0.15
C CYS A 154 -8.94 -3.45 -1.09
N PHE A 155 -7.91 -3.98 -1.71
CA PHE A 155 -8.01 -4.84 -2.88
C PHE A 155 -6.87 -5.84 -2.90
N GLY A 156 -7.03 -6.90 -3.66
CA GLY A 156 -6.00 -7.93 -3.78
C GLY A 156 -6.41 -9.08 -4.66
N LYS A 157 -5.50 -10.04 -4.80
CA LYS A 157 -5.71 -11.27 -5.58
C LYS A 157 -5.38 -12.48 -4.71
N SER A 158 -6.08 -13.62 -4.93
CA SER A 158 -5.84 -14.87 -4.19
C SER A 158 -6.02 -14.65 -2.67
N SER A 159 -5.05 -14.99 -1.81
CA SER A 159 -5.10 -14.68 -0.38
C SER A 159 -5.26 -13.19 -0.09
N GLY A 160 -4.71 -12.30 -0.94
CA GLY A 160 -4.97 -10.87 -0.85
C GLY A 160 -6.42 -10.49 -1.16
N GLY A 161 -7.06 -11.20 -2.10
CA GLY A 161 -8.50 -11.05 -2.37
C GLY A 161 -9.36 -11.50 -1.20
N TYR A 162 -9.00 -12.61 -0.55
CA TYR A 162 -9.64 -13.04 0.70
C TYR A 162 -9.51 -11.98 1.80
N GLY A 163 -8.27 -11.48 2.02
CA GLY A 163 -8.02 -10.41 2.97
C GLY A 163 -8.84 -9.15 2.67
N ALA A 164 -8.96 -8.77 1.38
CA ALA A 164 -9.76 -7.62 0.98
C ALA A 164 -11.25 -7.79 1.30
N ILE A 165 -11.82 -8.98 1.15
CA ILE A 165 -13.20 -9.28 1.55
C ILE A 165 -13.35 -9.19 3.07
N VAL A 166 -12.47 -9.85 3.83
CA VAL A 166 -12.54 -9.89 5.30
C VAL A 166 -12.43 -8.48 5.92
N HIS A 167 -11.55 -7.64 5.39
CA HIS A 167 -11.37 -6.27 5.90
C HIS A 167 -12.35 -5.24 5.30
N GLY A 168 -13.01 -5.57 4.20
CA GLY A 168 -14.02 -4.73 3.57
C GLY A 168 -15.41 -4.83 4.19
N MET A 169 -15.70 -5.94 4.86
CA MET A 169 -16.95 -6.15 5.61
C MET A 169 -16.88 -5.44 6.97
#